data_853d0508067cb4acf10773a9dae1b5f4
#
_entry.id   853d0508067cb4acf10773a9dae1b5f4
#
_cell.length_a   1.000
_cell.length_b   1.000
_cell.length_c   1.000
_cell.angle_alpha   90.00
_cell.angle_beta   90.00
_cell.angle_gamma   90.00
#
_symmetry.space_group_name_H-M   'P 1'
#
loop_
_entity.id
_entity.type
_entity.pdbx_description
1 polymer ?
#
loop_
_entity_poly.entity_id
_entity_poly.type
_entity_poly.pdbx_seq_one_letter_code
_entity_poly.pdbx_strand_id
1 'polypeptide(L)'
;MTVLTPFDPWKGKLCTCPHKYSFSPYVGCSHGCLYCYASSYIPKFFEVRVKKDLIKQLNKEISKIRENKYVAIANSNDPYQPIEEKLKLTREALKIFSSHNFKIMIVTKSNLVTRDLDVLKKSRVAVSITITTLDE
;
A
#
# COMPACT_ATOMS: atom_id res chain seq x y z
N MET A 1 0.79 9.53 15.89
CA MET A 1 0.88 9.47 14.40
C MET A 1 -0.04 8.35 13.91
N THR A 2 -0.88 8.66 12.96
CA THR A 2 -1.85 7.70 12.39
C THR A 2 -1.23 7.02 11.17
N VAL A 3 -1.34 5.69 11.08
CA VAL A 3 -0.82 4.93 9.95
C VAL A 3 -1.93 4.44 9.01
N LEU A 4 -3.17 4.32 9.52
CA LEU A 4 -4.36 4.05 8.74
C LEU A 4 -5.19 5.33 8.61
N THR A 5 -5.25 5.89 7.41
CA THR A 5 -6.04 7.11 7.13
C THR A 5 -7.26 6.76 6.29
N PRO A 6 -8.46 7.27 6.64
CA PRO A 6 -9.60 7.16 5.75
C PRO A 6 -9.24 7.74 4.37
N PHE A 7 -9.54 7.01 3.33
CA PHE A 7 -9.20 7.39 1.96
C PHE A 7 -10.44 7.24 1.07
N ASP A 8 -10.99 8.36 0.68
CA ASP A 8 -12.14 8.44 -0.21
C ASP A 8 -12.02 9.71 -1.07
N PRO A 9 -11.06 9.72 -2.03
CA PRO A 9 -10.72 10.93 -2.79
C PRO A 9 -11.80 11.37 -3.78
N TRP A 10 -12.70 10.46 -4.18
CA TRP A 10 -13.69 10.70 -5.21
C TRP A 10 -15.10 10.49 -4.68
N LYS A 11 -15.77 11.58 -4.29
CA LYS A 11 -17.18 11.58 -3.86
C LYS A 11 -18.08 12.05 -5.00
N GLY A 12 -18.00 11.40 -6.15
CA GLY A 12 -18.86 11.69 -7.28
C GLY A 12 -20.12 10.79 -7.32
N LYS A 13 -21.17 11.26 -8.01
CA LYS A 13 -22.42 10.46 -8.20
C LYS A 13 -22.18 9.14 -8.91
N LEU A 14 -21.10 9.03 -9.69
CA LEU A 14 -20.73 7.83 -10.43
C LEU A 14 -19.71 6.94 -9.70
N CYS A 15 -19.23 7.35 -8.52
CA CYS A 15 -18.29 6.57 -7.75
C CYS A 15 -18.99 5.49 -6.97
N THR A 16 -18.65 4.23 -7.26
CA THR A 16 -19.16 3.04 -6.56
C THR A 16 -18.13 2.42 -5.61
N CYS A 17 -16.99 3.08 -5.43
CA CYS A 17 -15.94 2.58 -4.54
C CYS A 17 -16.41 2.57 -3.08
N PRO A 18 -16.16 1.48 -2.32
CA PRO A 18 -16.46 1.45 -0.90
C PRO A 18 -15.55 2.40 -0.13
N HIS A 19 -16.00 2.85 1.03
CA HIS A 19 -15.13 3.52 1.99
C HIS A 19 -13.96 2.62 2.34
N LYS A 20 -12.75 3.17 2.33
CA LYS A 20 -11.52 2.42 2.54
C LYS A 20 -10.52 3.23 3.33
N TYR A 21 -9.51 2.53 3.82
CA TYR A 21 -8.34 3.13 4.43
C TYR A 21 -7.16 3.12 3.46
N SER A 22 -6.30 4.10 3.59
CA SER A 22 -4.99 4.11 2.97
C SER A 22 -3.94 3.73 3.99
N PHE A 23 -3.06 2.84 3.60
CA PHE A 23 -1.89 2.44 4.37
C PHE A 23 -0.65 2.50 3.48
N SER A 24 0.41 3.13 3.97
CA SER A 24 1.66 3.21 3.23
C SER A 24 2.82 2.86 4.16
N PRO A 25 3.55 1.77 3.90
CA PRO A 25 4.69 1.38 4.71
C PRO A 25 5.86 2.34 4.57
N TYR A 26 5.95 3.02 3.43
CA TYR A 26 7.04 3.93 3.10
C TYR A 26 6.53 5.32 2.79
N VAL A 27 7.38 6.32 2.96
CA VAL A 27 7.20 7.67 2.42
C VAL A 27 8.23 7.85 1.31
N GLY A 28 7.75 8.24 0.12
CA GLY A 28 8.59 8.31 -1.06
C GLY A 28 8.71 6.98 -1.81
N CYS A 29 9.38 7.01 -2.93
CA CYS A 29 9.56 5.86 -3.82
C CYS A 29 10.86 5.96 -4.61
N SER A 30 11.64 4.88 -4.61
CA SER A 30 12.92 4.82 -5.30
C SER A 30 12.85 4.32 -6.74
N HIS A 31 11.66 3.99 -7.27
CA HIS A 31 11.51 3.57 -8.67
C HIS A 31 11.92 4.66 -9.68
N GLY A 32 11.81 5.93 -9.31
CA GLY A 32 12.29 7.04 -10.15
C GLY A 32 11.51 7.23 -11.46
N CYS A 33 10.22 6.89 -11.50
CA CYS A 33 9.40 7.04 -12.69
C CYS A 33 9.34 8.50 -13.14
N LEU A 34 9.67 8.76 -14.42
CA LEU A 34 9.70 10.11 -14.98
C LEU A 34 8.33 10.80 -14.98
N TYR A 35 7.26 10.02 -15.07
CA TYR A 35 5.87 10.50 -15.11
C TYR A 35 5.21 10.56 -13.71
N CYS A 36 5.95 10.35 -12.64
CA CYS A 36 5.37 10.26 -11.30
C CYS A 36 4.88 11.61 -10.80
N TYR A 37 3.57 11.79 -10.74
CA TYR A 37 2.96 13.01 -10.22
C TYR A 37 3.18 13.24 -8.72
N ALA A 38 3.37 12.16 -7.95
CA ALA A 38 3.57 12.25 -6.50
C ALA A 38 4.87 12.98 -6.14
N SER A 39 5.86 12.96 -7.02
CA SER A 39 7.12 13.69 -6.84
C SER A 39 6.94 15.21 -6.83
N SER A 40 5.83 15.71 -7.39
CA SER A 40 5.56 17.15 -7.47
C SER A 40 5.05 17.75 -6.16
N TYR A 41 4.45 16.94 -5.27
CA TYR A 41 3.87 17.44 -4.02
C TYR A 41 4.41 16.79 -2.75
N ILE A 42 5.11 15.66 -2.86
CA ILE A 42 5.75 15.02 -1.70
C ILE A 42 7.20 15.47 -1.61
N PRO A 43 7.59 16.20 -0.55
CA PRO A 43 8.97 16.64 -0.38
C PRO A 43 9.94 15.46 -0.31
N LYS A 44 11.07 15.58 -0.99
CA LYS A 44 12.13 14.56 -1.03
C LYS A 44 11.59 13.17 -1.42
N PHE A 45 10.74 13.13 -2.43
CA PHE A 45 10.00 11.93 -2.83
C PHE A 45 10.90 10.73 -3.15
N PHE A 46 12.05 10.97 -3.73
CA PHE A 46 13.00 9.90 -4.10
C PHE A 46 13.89 9.42 -2.94
N GLU A 47 13.85 10.12 -1.80
CA GLU A 47 14.48 9.67 -0.55
C GLU A 47 13.48 8.84 0.26
N VAL A 48 13.57 7.51 0.13
CA VAL A 48 12.64 6.61 0.81
C VAL A 48 12.85 6.64 2.32
N ARG A 49 11.77 6.85 3.04
CA ARG A 49 11.76 6.89 4.51
C ARG A 49 10.76 5.89 5.05
N VAL A 50 11.09 5.29 6.18
CA VAL A 50 10.23 4.37 6.91
C VAL A 50 9.61 5.09 8.10
N LYS A 51 8.32 4.88 8.33
CA LYS A 51 7.65 5.40 9.52
C LYS A 51 8.11 4.61 10.76
N LYS A 52 8.50 5.33 11.80
CA LYS A 52 8.91 4.72 13.07
C LYS A 52 7.77 3.89 13.66
N ASP A 53 8.11 2.73 14.19
CA ASP A 53 7.17 1.82 14.87
C ASP A 53 5.91 1.47 14.03
N LEU A 54 6.03 1.44 12.71
CA LEU A 54 4.93 1.27 11.77
C LEU A 54 4.02 0.08 12.13
N ILE A 55 4.60 -1.10 12.30
CA ILE A 55 3.85 -2.34 12.57
C ILE A 55 3.16 -2.30 13.92
N LYS A 56 3.81 -1.73 14.94
CA LYS A 56 3.22 -1.55 16.27
C LYS A 56 2.01 -0.61 16.21
N GLN A 57 2.14 0.51 15.49
CA GLN A 57 1.04 1.45 15.29
C GLN A 57 -0.11 0.82 14.50
N LEU A 58 0.21 0.06 13.45
CA LEU A 58 -0.79 -0.65 12.66
C LEU A 58 -1.63 -1.59 13.53
N ASN A 59 -0.99 -2.41 14.36
CA ASN A 59 -1.70 -3.33 15.27
C ASN A 59 -2.63 -2.58 16.23
N LYS A 60 -2.18 -1.45 16.76
CA LYS A 60 -2.98 -0.63 17.67
C LYS A 60 -4.19 0.00 16.99
N GLU A 61 -4.04 0.46 15.75
CA GLU A 61 -5.12 1.11 15.03
C GLU A 61 -6.14 0.11 14.45
N ILE A 62 -5.65 -0.99 13.88
CA ILE A 62 -6.50 -1.98 13.23
C ILE A 62 -7.46 -2.66 14.20
N SER A 63 -7.04 -2.85 15.47
CA SER A 63 -7.87 -3.44 16.50
C SER A 63 -9.14 -2.62 16.83
N LYS A 64 -9.13 -1.33 16.51
CA LYS A 64 -10.24 -0.40 16.75
C LYS A 64 -11.26 -0.38 15.61
N ILE A 65 -10.88 -0.89 14.44
CA ILE A 65 -11.73 -0.84 13.24
C ILE A 65 -12.70 -2.01 13.26
N ARG A 66 -14.00 -1.71 13.25
CA ARG A 66 -15.08 -2.71 13.25
C ARG A 66 -15.76 -2.83 11.89
N GLU A 67 -15.85 -1.75 11.15
CA GLU A 67 -16.53 -1.64 9.87
C GLU A 67 -15.62 -1.14 8.76
N ASN A 68 -16.09 -1.22 7.52
CA ASN A 68 -15.37 -0.71 6.35
C ASN A 68 -13.95 -1.28 6.22
N LYS A 69 -13.81 -2.60 6.37
CA LYS A 69 -12.54 -3.31 6.34
C LYS A 69 -11.97 -3.43 4.92
N TYR A 70 -11.75 -2.29 4.28
CA TYR A 70 -11.09 -2.16 2.98
C TYR A 70 -9.83 -1.31 3.16
N VAL A 71 -8.73 -1.74 2.59
CA VAL A 71 -7.47 -1.00 2.61
C VAL A 71 -6.81 -1.00 1.24
N ALA A 72 -6.37 0.18 0.82
CA ALA A 72 -5.50 0.36 -0.33
C ALA A 72 -4.07 0.58 0.17
N ILE A 73 -3.15 -0.27 -0.27
CA ILE A 73 -1.76 -0.21 0.15
C ILE A 73 -0.96 0.62 -0.85
N ALA A 74 -0.33 1.67 -0.32
CA ALA A 74 0.58 2.56 -1.03
C ALA A 74 -0.04 3.27 -2.25
N ASN A 75 -0.87 4.28 -1.99
CA ASN A 75 -1.54 5.04 -3.07
C ASN A 75 -0.62 6.04 -3.79
N SER A 76 0.44 6.50 -3.15
CA SER A 76 1.36 7.50 -3.70
C SER A 76 2.80 7.00 -3.89
N ASN A 77 3.04 5.73 -3.64
CA ASN A 77 4.33 5.06 -3.85
C ASN A 77 4.10 3.59 -4.18
N ASP A 78 5.17 2.85 -4.39
CA ASP A 78 5.06 1.40 -4.64
C ASP A 78 5.33 0.63 -3.34
N PRO A 79 4.43 -0.28 -2.92
CA PRO A 79 4.64 -1.08 -1.72
C PRO A 79 5.75 -2.13 -1.89
N TYR A 80 6.11 -2.46 -3.12
CA TYR A 80 7.16 -3.41 -3.46
C TYR A 80 8.37 -2.75 -4.11
N GLN A 81 8.67 -1.52 -3.72
CA GLN A 81 9.90 -0.85 -4.12
C GLN A 81 11.15 -1.57 -3.56
N PRO A 82 12.35 -1.33 -4.08
CA PRO A 82 13.54 -2.12 -3.76
C PRO A 82 13.83 -2.32 -2.28
N ILE A 83 13.58 -1.33 -1.44
CA ILE A 83 13.82 -1.42 0.01
C ILE A 83 12.96 -2.52 0.69
N GLU A 84 11.80 -2.83 0.11
CA GLU A 84 10.90 -3.86 0.64
C GLU A 84 11.52 -5.25 0.63
N GLU A 85 12.46 -5.53 -0.27
CA GLU A 85 13.18 -6.79 -0.30
C GLU A 85 13.87 -7.08 1.04
N LYS A 86 14.43 -6.05 1.66
CA LYS A 86 15.15 -6.15 2.93
C LYS A 86 14.23 -5.99 4.13
N LEU A 87 13.37 -4.99 4.12
CA LEU A 87 12.57 -4.61 5.30
C LEU A 87 11.30 -5.43 5.47
N LYS A 88 10.70 -5.95 4.40
CA LYS A 88 9.51 -6.80 4.40
C LYS A 88 8.29 -6.20 5.13
N LEU A 89 8.19 -4.88 5.19
CA LEU A 89 7.11 -4.19 5.91
C LEU A 89 5.75 -4.37 5.25
N THR A 90 5.70 -4.40 3.92
CA THR A 90 4.49 -4.70 3.16
C THR A 90 4.02 -6.12 3.47
N ARG A 91 4.93 -7.09 3.48
CA ARG A 91 4.62 -8.48 3.82
C ARG A 91 4.03 -8.61 5.24
N GLU A 92 4.63 -7.96 6.22
CA GLU A 92 4.13 -8.00 7.61
C GLU A 92 2.77 -7.32 7.73
N ALA A 93 2.58 -6.18 7.07
CA ALA A 93 1.28 -5.51 7.04
C ALA A 93 0.20 -6.39 6.38
N LEU A 94 0.50 -7.08 5.30
CA LEU A 94 -0.43 -8.02 4.65
C LEU A 94 -0.90 -9.12 5.59
N LYS A 95 0.00 -9.72 6.36
CA LYS A 95 -0.35 -10.73 7.36
C LYS A 95 -1.33 -10.18 8.41
N ILE A 96 -1.08 -8.96 8.88
CA ILE A 96 -1.92 -8.29 9.88
C ILE A 96 -3.30 -8.00 9.29
N PHE A 97 -3.38 -7.40 8.10
CA PHE A 97 -4.65 -7.12 7.45
C PHE A 97 -5.46 -8.40 7.16
N SER A 98 -4.78 -9.45 6.71
CA SER A 98 -5.40 -10.74 6.45
C SER A 98 -5.99 -11.36 7.72
N SER A 99 -5.27 -11.31 8.85
CA SER A 99 -5.75 -11.85 10.13
C SER A 99 -6.98 -11.10 10.68
N HIS A 100 -7.20 -9.86 10.25
CA HIS A 100 -8.36 -9.04 10.62
C HIS A 100 -9.47 -9.01 9.55
N ASN A 101 -9.39 -9.88 8.55
CA ASN A 101 -10.37 -10.01 7.45
C ASN A 101 -10.55 -8.75 6.60
N PHE A 102 -9.49 -7.98 6.41
CA PHE A 102 -9.52 -6.84 5.48
C PHE A 102 -9.56 -7.31 4.03
N LYS A 103 -10.27 -6.56 3.20
CA LYS A 103 -10.15 -6.64 1.74
C LYS A 103 -9.06 -5.66 1.32
N ILE A 104 -8.06 -6.17 0.62
CA ILE A 104 -6.83 -5.46 0.35
C ILE A 104 -6.73 -5.18 -1.14
N MET A 105 -6.34 -3.96 -1.51
CA MET A 105 -5.97 -3.59 -2.87
C MET A 105 -4.50 -3.18 -2.90
N ILE A 106 -3.76 -3.77 -3.82
CA ILE A 106 -2.35 -3.47 -4.07
C ILE A 106 -2.20 -3.03 -5.52
N VAL A 107 -1.49 -1.93 -5.74
CA VAL A 107 -1.05 -1.51 -7.07
C VAL A 107 0.47 -1.45 -7.05
N THR A 108 1.12 -2.19 -7.93
CA THR A 108 2.58 -2.24 -8.02
C THR A 108 3.05 -2.41 -9.45
N LYS A 109 4.26 -1.99 -9.74
CA LYS A 109 4.98 -2.30 -10.99
C LYS A 109 6.12 -3.29 -10.76
N SER A 110 6.32 -3.73 -9.54
CA SER A 110 7.43 -4.59 -9.15
C SER A 110 7.07 -6.07 -9.21
N ASN A 111 7.94 -6.88 -9.76
CA ASN A 111 7.83 -8.34 -9.72
C ASN A 111 8.07 -8.92 -8.31
N LEU A 112 8.58 -8.12 -7.38
CA LEU A 112 8.81 -8.51 -5.99
C LEU A 112 7.52 -8.97 -5.28
N VAL A 113 6.35 -8.57 -5.77
CA VAL A 113 5.05 -9.03 -5.26
C VAL A 113 4.92 -10.55 -5.29
N THR A 114 5.58 -11.23 -6.22
CA THR A 114 5.55 -12.69 -6.33
C THR A 114 6.18 -13.40 -5.13
N ARG A 115 7.10 -12.74 -4.43
CA ARG A 115 7.67 -13.26 -3.17
C ARG A 115 6.60 -13.58 -2.13
N ASP A 116 5.51 -12.81 -2.13
CA ASP A 116 4.48 -12.86 -1.10
C ASP A 116 3.24 -13.67 -1.50
N LEU A 117 3.34 -14.49 -2.56
CA LEU A 117 2.23 -15.31 -3.04
C LEU A 117 1.64 -16.23 -1.96
N ASP A 118 2.46 -16.72 -1.03
CA ASP A 118 2.01 -17.55 0.08
C ASP A 118 1.05 -16.79 1.03
N VAL A 119 1.28 -15.50 1.25
CA VAL A 119 0.42 -14.62 2.04
C VAL A 119 -0.79 -14.19 1.22
N LEU A 120 -0.58 -13.80 -0.04
CA LEU A 120 -1.63 -13.32 -0.92
C LEU A 120 -2.72 -14.36 -1.18
N LYS A 121 -2.35 -15.63 -1.37
CA LYS A 121 -3.30 -16.74 -1.56
C LYS A 121 -4.23 -16.96 -0.37
N LYS A 122 -3.80 -16.60 0.83
CA LYS A 122 -4.59 -16.73 2.07
C LYS A 122 -5.36 -15.46 2.41
N SER A 123 -5.18 -14.40 1.63
CA SER A 123 -5.74 -13.08 1.88
C SER A 123 -6.86 -12.76 0.89
N ARG A 124 -7.75 -11.86 1.28
CA ARG A 124 -8.76 -11.28 0.38
C ARG A 124 -8.13 -10.07 -0.32
N VAL A 125 -7.35 -10.31 -1.34
CA VAL A 125 -6.54 -9.27 -2.00
C VAL A 125 -6.79 -9.23 -3.50
N ALA A 126 -6.82 -8.02 -4.05
CA ALA A 126 -6.70 -7.74 -5.46
C ALA A 126 -5.33 -7.09 -5.73
N VAL A 127 -4.58 -7.66 -6.65
CA VAL A 127 -3.28 -7.12 -7.08
C VAL A 127 -3.41 -6.60 -8.49
N SER A 128 -3.11 -5.32 -8.67
CA SER A 128 -3.04 -4.66 -9.98
C SER A 128 -1.58 -4.42 -10.34
N ILE A 129 -1.17 -4.91 -11.49
CA ILE A 129 0.19 -4.73 -11.99
C ILE A 129 0.18 -3.63 -13.03
N THR A 130 0.99 -2.58 -12.81
CA THR A 130 1.19 -1.52 -13.78
C THR A 130 2.28 -1.91 -14.78
N ILE A 131 1.91 -1.95 -16.06
CA ILE A 131 2.83 -2.20 -17.17
C ILE A 131 2.89 -0.91 -18.01
N THR A 132 4.05 -0.31 -18.09
CA THR A 132 4.24 0.99 -18.76
C THR A 132 4.77 0.87 -20.18
N THR A 133 5.37 -0.26 -20.53
CA THR A 133 5.86 -0.58 -21.88
C THR A 133 5.82 -2.08 -22.09
N LEU A 134 5.72 -2.51 -23.34
CA LEU A 134 5.89 -3.90 -23.77
C LEU A 134 7.25 -4.10 -24.47
N ASP A 135 8.02 -3.04 -24.61
CA ASP A 135 9.36 -3.10 -25.18
C ASP A 135 10.36 -3.53 -24.09
N GLU A 136 11.35 -4.34 -24.49
CA GLU A 136 12.44 -4.78 -23.63
C GLU A 136 13.46 -3.67 -23.36
#